data_9dbd7708f6de2f7f68ddd4516ff72507
#
_entry.id   9dbd7708f6de2f7f68ddd4516ff72507
#
_cell.length_a   1.000
_cell.length_b   1.000
_cell.length_c   1.000
_cell.angle_alpha   90.00
_cell.angle_beta   90.00
_cell.angle_gamma   90.00
#
_symmetry.space_group_name_H-M   'P 1'
#
loop_
_entity.id
_entity.type
_entity.pdbx_description
1 polymer ?
#
loop_
_entity_poly.entity_id
_entity_poly.type
_entity_poly.pdbx_seq_one_letter_code
_entity_poly.pdbx_strand_id
1 'polypeptide(L)'
;ACEVDRKLANLSQKLLIFNASLERSLEQISNTLQISYLVVSKDPGWHENQEINRLKYKFENLKIITIDNNTLFPKEKLPFDQHSFPTSFSKFRRKVETLPIDKPSGAPTQIPPMPIIDISKLRLLTNLHKDPINHKDLLFLPGEAAGREHIDEYFKTKHASTYKETRNALD
;
A
#
# COMPACT_ATOMS: atom_id res chain seq x y z
N ALA A 1 3.70 8.01 -5.80
CA ALA A 1 2.63 8.20 -6.80
C ALA A 1 3.20 8.19 -8.22
N CYS A 2 4.15 9.07 -8.58
CA CYS A 2 4.67 9.20 -9.96
C CYS A 2 5.26 7.90 -10.53
N GLU A 3 5.98 7.13 -9.72
CA GLU A 3 6.54 5.85 -10.16
C GLU A 3 5.46 4.81 -10.47
N VAL A 4 4.43 4.74 -9.63
CA VAL A 4 3.28 3.85 -9.84
C VAL A 4 2.51 4.26 -11.09
N ASP A 5 2.25 5.56 -11.29
CA ASP A 5 1.57 6.07 -12.48
C ASP A 5 2.32 5.73 -13.76
N ARG A 6 3.65 5.87 -13.76
CA ARG A 6 4.49 5.48 -14.89
C ARG A 6 4.42 3.98 -15.20
N LYS A 7 4.45 3.13 -14.16
CA LYS A 7 4.30 1.67 -14.32
C LYS A 7 2.92 1.31 -14.87
N LEU A 8 1.86 1.97 -14.39
CA LEU A 8 0.50 1.79 -14.88
C LEU A 8 0.34 2.26 -16.33
N ALA A 9 0.96 3.38 -16.71
CA ALA A 9 0.93 3.87 -18.10
C ALA A 9 1.48 2.83 -19.09
N ASN A 10 2.52 2.08 -18.73
CA ASN A 10 3.05 0.97 -19.55
C ASN A 10 2.04 -0.17 -19.74
N LEU A 11 1.01 -0.25 -18.91
CA LEU A 11 -0.08 -1.22 -18.98
C LEU A 11 -1.37 -0.60 -19.52
N SER A 12 -1.29 0.56 -20.19
CA SER A 12 -2.45 1.32 -20.69
C SER A 12 -3.45 1.68 -19.57
N GLN A 13 -2.93 1.93 -18.36
CA GLN A 13 -3.68 2.34 -17.18
C GLN A 13 -3.20 3.69 -16.66
N LYS A 14 -3.98 4.30 -15.76
CA LYS A 14 -3.68 5.58 -15.15
C LYS A 14 -3.98 5.54 -13.65
N LEU A 15 -3.11 6.17 -12.87
CA LEU A 15 -3.37 6.41 -11.45
C LEU A 15 -4.27 7.63 -11.28
N LEU A 16 -5.44 7.43 -10.70
CA LEU A 16 -6.34 8.52 -10.34
C LEU A 16 -6.20 8.79 -8.84
N ILE A 17 -5.80 10.02 -8.47
CA ILE A 17 -5.65 10.41 -7.08
C ILE A 17 -6.73 11.43 -6.72
N PHE A 18 -7.53 11.10 -5.72
CA PHE A 18 -8.59 11.93 -5.21
C PHE A 18 -8.15 12.67 -3.94
N ASN A 19 -8.52 13.93 -3.84
CA ASN A 19 -8.44 14.68 -2.59
C ASN A 19 -9.78 14.61 -1.86
N ALA A 20 -10.17 13.41 -1.48
CA ALA A 20 -11.47 13.13 -0.86
C ALA A 20 -11.39 11.82 -0.06
N SER A 21 -12.38 11.57 0.80
CA SER A 21 -12.56 10.25 1.44
C SER A 21 -12.84 9.18 0.38
N LEU A 22 -12.60 7.92 0.72
CA LEU A 22 -12.86 6.78 -0.17
C LEU A 22 -14.34 6.76 -0.60
N GLU A 23 -15.26 7.04 0.31
CA GLU A 23 -16.69 7.12 0.03
C GLU A 23 -17.01 8.15 -1.05
N ARG A 24 -16.53 9.39 -0.87
CA ARG A 24 -16.75 10.48 -1.84
C ARG A 24 -16.08 10.21 -3.18
N SER A 25 -14.93 9.54 -3.18
CA SER A 25 -14.24 9.15 -4.41
C SER A 25 -15.04 8.10 -5.18
N LEU A 26 -15.60 7.12 -4.49
CA LEU A 26 -16.48 6.10 -5.08
C LEU A 26 -17.77 6.72 -5.64
N GLU A 27 -18.38 7.66 -4.93
CA GLU A 27 -19.56 8.39 -5.44
C GLU A 27 -19.26 9.10 -6.76
N GLN A 28 -18.12 9.81 -6.83
CA GLN A 28 -17.73 10.50 -8.06
C GLN A 28 -17.53 9.53 -9.23
N ILE A 29 -16.87 8.38 -8.99
CA ILE A 29 -16.66 7.36 -10.02
C ILE A 29 -17.98 6.71 -10.42
N SER A 30 -18.84 6.37 -9.45
CA SER A 30 -20.13 5.71 -9.68
C SER A 30 -21.10 6.56 -10.51
N ASN A 31 -20.95 7.87 -10.50
CA ASN A 31 -21.72 8.77 -11.36
C ASN A 31 -21.31 8.71 -12.84
N THR A 32 -20.17 8.11 -13.15
CA THR A 32 -19.61 8.01 -14.49
C THR A 32 -19.45 6.59 -14.97
N LEU A 33 -19.27 5.64 -14.05
CA LEU A 33 -19.06 4.22 -14.34
C LEU A 33 -19.83 3.34 -13.37
N GLN A 34 -20.31 2.21 -13.88
CA GLN A 34 -20.79 1.14 -13.01
C GLN A 34 -19.60 0.38 -12.41
N ILE A 35 -19.47 0.43 -11.09
CA ILE A 35 -18.43 -0.28 -10.36
C ILE A 35 -19.01 -1.58 -9.82
N SER A 36 -18.45 -2.73 -10.20
CA SER A 36 -18.86 -4.04 -9.71
C SER A 36 -18.00 -4.52 -8.52
N TYR A 37 -16.73 -4.14 -8.52
CA TYR A 37 -15.76 -4.60 -7.51
C TYR A 37 -14.92 -3.44 -6.99
N LEU A 38 -14.70 -3.44 -5.67
CA LEU A 38 -13.71 -2.62 -5.00
C LEU A 38 -12.72 -3.55 -4.30
N VAL A 39 -11.46 -3.46 -4.65
CA VAL A 39 -10.39 -4.22 -3.99
C VAL A 39 -9.60 -3.27 -3.09
N VAL A 40 -9.50 -3.61 -1.82
CA VAL A 40 -8.80 -2.79 -0.82
C VAL A 40 -7.88 -3.65 0.04
N SER A 41 -6.83 -3.06 0.57
CA SER A 41 -6.02 -3.68 1.62
C SER A 41 -6.86 -3.86 2.89
N LYS A 42 -6.67 -4.98 3.56
CA LYS A 42 -7.25 -5.20 4.89
C LYS A 42 -6.42 -4.44 5.91
N ASP A 43 -6.99 -3.40 6.48
CA ASP A 43 -6.35 -2.62 7.52
C ASP A 43 -6.78 -3.10 8.91
N PRO A 44 -5.86 -3.19 9.91
CA PRO A 44 -6.20 -3.53 11.27
C PRO A 44 -6.88 -2.38 12.02
N GLY A 45 -6.83 -1.15 11.48
CA GLY A 45 -7.37 0.05 12.12
C GLY A 45 -8.89 0.01 12.28
N TRP A 46 -9.38 0.48 13.41
CA TRP A 46 -10.82 0.53 13.68
C TRP A 46 -11.55 1.49 12.72
N HIS A 47 -10.98 2.66 12.48
CA HIS A 47 -11.57 3.68 11.60
C HIS A 47 -11.69 3.20 10.16
N GLU A 48 -10.65 2.56 9.65
CA GLU A 48 -10.58 1.99 8.29
C GLU A 48 -11.63 0.88 8.13
N ASN A 49 -11.75 0.01 9.12
CA ASN A 49 -12.78 -1.03 9.11
C ASN A 49 -14.19 -0.45 9.15
N GLN A 50 -14.44 0.63 9.92
CA GLN A 50 -15.72 1.33 9.93
C GLN A 50 -16.03 1.98 8.59
N GLU A 51 -15.04 2.54 7.91
CA GLU A 51 -15.22 3.09 6.57
C GLU A 51 -15.65 2.00 5.59
N ILE A 52 -14.97 0.86 5.57
CA ILE A 52 -15.35 -0.28 4.71
C ILE A 52 -16.77 -0.78 5.02
N ASN A 53 -17.16 -0.85 6.29
CA ASN A 53 -18.51 -1.26 6.67
C ASN A 53 -19.57 -0.25 6.19
N ARG A 54 -19.30 1.05 6.28
CA ARG A 54 -20.18 2.08 5.71
C ARG A 54 -20.35 1.94 4.20
N LEU A 55 -19.24 1.67 3.49
CA LEU A 55 -19.28 1.44 2.05
C LEU A 55 -20.13 0.23 1.67
N LYS A 56 -20.01 -0.88 2.39
CA LYS A 56 -20.86 -2.07 2.17
C LYS A 56 -22.35 -1.77 2.33
N TYR A 57 -22.68 -0.93 3.30
CA TYR A 57 -24.07 -0.53 3.52
C TYR A 57 -24.59 0.44 2.46
N LYS A 58 -23.74 1.39 2.03
CA LYS A 58 -24.14 2.45 1.09
C LYS A 58 -24.19 1.99 -0.36
N PHE A 59 -23.29 1.08 -0.75
CA PHE A 59 -23.15 0.59 -2.11
C PHE A 59 -23.51 -0.91 -2.16
N GLU A 60 -24.79 -1.23 -2.05
CA GLU A 60 -25.30 -2.61 -1.93
C GLU A 60 -24.88 -3.53 -3.08
N ASN A 61 -24.74 -2.98 -4.30
CA ASN A 61 -24.33 -3.73 -5.50
C ASN A 61 -22.81 -3.81 -5.68
N LEU A 62 -22.02 -3.18 -4.79
CA LEU A 62 -20.58 -3.17 -4.87
C LEU A 62 -19.98 -4.33 -4.08
N LYS A 63 -19.33 -5.25 -4.76
CA LYS A 63 -18.60 -6.34 -4.10
C LYS A 63 -17.25 -5.84 -3.60
N ILE A 64 -17.08 -5.76 -2.28
CA ILE A 64 -15.82 -5.35 -1.66
C ILE A 64 -14.97 -6.58 -1.34
N ILE A 65 -13.77 -6.63 -1.91
CA ILE A 65 -12.77 -7.67 -1.69
C ILE A 65 -11.63 -7.07 -0.87
N THR A 66 -11.36 -7.66 0.29
CA THR A 66 -10.24 -7.23 1.14
C THR A 66 -9.08 -8.20 1.00
N ILE A 67 -7.87 -7.67 0.79
CA ILE A 67 -6.63 -8.44 0.66
C ILE A 67 -5.74 -8.17 1.87
N ASP A 68 -5.33 -9.23 2.56
CA ASP A 68 -4.38 -9.13 3.68
C ASP A 68 -2.95 -9.05 3.13
N ASN A 69 -2.46 -7.82 2.96
CA ASN A 69 -1.13 -7.52 2.42
C ASN A 69 -0.35 -6.51 3.28
N ASN A 70 -0.87 -6.16 4.46
CA ASN A 70 -0.24 -5.20 5.36
C ASN A 70 0.67 -5.85 6.41
N THR A 71 0.69 -7.18 6.46
CA THR A 71 1.48 -7.95 7.43
C THR A 71 2.40 -8.93 6.74
N LEU A 72 3.58 -9.17 7.33
CA LEU A 72 4.56 -10.13 6.81
C LEU A 72 4.03 -11.57 6.83
N PHE A 73 3.23 -11.89 7.85
CA PHE A 73 2.59 -13.20 7.99
C PHE A 73 1.08 -13.01 7.98
N PRO A 74 0.34 -13.60 7.03
CA PRO A 74 -1.11 -13.62 7.06
C PRO A 74 -1.59 -14.39 8.29
N LYS A 75 -2.74 -13.97 8.82
CA LYS A 75 -3.30 -14.51 10.07
C LYS A 75 -3.39 -16.03 10.08
N GLU A 76 -3.72 -16.61 8.95
CA GLU A 76 -3.91 -18.06 8.76
C GLU A 76 -2.59 -18.87 8.87
N LYS A 77 -1.44 -18.19 8.72
CA LYS A 77 -0.11 -18.81 8.86
C LYS A 77 0.50 -18.69 10.24
N LEU A 78 -0.14 -17.93 11.12
CA LEU A 78 0.34 -17.79 12.49
C LEU A 78 0.12 -19.09 13.28
N PRO A 79 1.12 -19.55 14.08
CA PRO A 79 1.01 -20.78 14.88
C PRO A 79 0.23 -20.58 16.19
N PHE A 80 -0.65 -19.60 16.24
CA PHE A 80 -1.51 -19.24 17.37
C PHE A 80 -2.69 -18.41 16.90
N ASP A 81 -3.77 -18.45 17.67
CA ASP A 81 -4.99 -17.66 17.46
C ASP A 81 -5.09 -16.48 18.44
N GLN A 82 -6.24 -15.81 18.48
CA GLN A 82 -6.48 -14.69 19.39
C GLN A 82 -6.45 -15.09 20.86
N HIS A 83 -6.85 -16.33 21.22
CA HIS A 83 -6.90 -16.81 22.60
C HIS A 83 -5.53 -17.26 23.10
N SER A 84 -4.67 -17.71 22.21
CA SER A 84 -3.31 -18.19 22.49
C SER A 84 -2.23 -17.20 22.03
N PHE A 85 -2.61 -15.94 21.79
CA PHE A 85 -1.67 -14.91 21.32
C PHE A 85 -0.54 -14.67 22.36
N PRO A 86 0.72 -14.63 21.92
CA PRO A 86 1.85 -14.41 22.83
C PRO A 86 1.77 -13.10 23.58
N THR A 87 1.95 -13.12 24.88
CA THR A 87 1.84 -11.96 25.79
C THR A 87 3.02 -10.98 25.72
N SER A 88 4.09 -11.32 25.00
CA SER A 88 5.24 -10.44 24.79
C SER A 88 5.83 -10.61 23.40
N PHE A 89 6.50 -9.54 22.92
CA PHE A 89 7.14 -9.56 21.61
C PHE A 89 8.22 -10.65 21.50
N SER A 90 8.99 -10.90 22.53
CA SER A 90 10.03 -11.95 22.50
C SER A 90 9.45 -13.34 22.37
N LYS A 91 8.29 -13.61 22.97
CA LYS A 91 7.56 -14.88 22.80
C LYS A 91 6.95 -14.97 21.39
N PHE A 92 6.40 -13.87 20.90
CA PHE A 92 5.88 -13.77 19.53
C PHE A 92 6.99 -14.05 18.51
N ARG A 93 8.11 -13.30 18.59
CA ARG A 93 9.24 -13.44 17.67
C ARG A 93 9.72 -14.88 17.58
N ARG A 94 9.97 -15.54 18.73
CA ARG A 94 10.44 -16.95 18.75
C ARG A 94 9.51 -17.93 18.05
N LYS A 95 8.21 -17.63 17.99
CA LYS A 95 7.23 -18.47 17.30
C LYS A 95 7.17 -18.22 15.79
N VAL A 96 7.50 -17.01 15.34
CA VAL A 96 7.32 -16.62 13.94
C VAL A 96 8.63 -16.49 13.16
N GLU A 97 9.79 -16.31 13.83
CA GLU A 97 11.08 -16.07 13.16
C GLU A 97 11.58 -17.25 12.29
N THR A 98 11.02 -18.44 12.49
CA THR A 98 11.34 -19.64 11.70
C THR A 98 10.30 -19.92 10.61
N LEU A 99 9.22 -19.15 10.56
CA LEU A 99 8.18 -19.36 9.54
C LEU A 99 8.68 -18.91 8.16
N PRO A 100 8.34 -19.65 7.11
CA PRO A 100 8.68 -19.22 5.76
C PRO A 100 7.91 -17.94 5.40
N ILE A 101 8.64 -17.00 4.81
CA ILE A 101 8.06 -15.77 4.27
C ILE A 101 7.69 -16.04 2.81
N ASP A 102 6.46 -15.71 2.44
CA ASP A 102 6.00 -15.82 1.06
C ASP A 102 6.78 -14.89 0.15
N LYS A 103 7.08 -15.37 -1.04
CA LYS A 103 7.65 -14.50 -2.06
C LYS A 103 6.59 -13.49 -2.52
N PRO A 104 6.97 -12.23 -2.73
CA PRO A 104 6.06 -11.26 -3.34
C PRO A 104 5.52 -11.76 -4.67
N SER A 105 4.25 -11.52 -4.94
CA SER A 105 3.69 -11.75 -6.27
C SER A 105 4.40 -10.86 -7.29
N GLY A 106 4.67 -11.42 -8.47
CA GLY A 106 5.21 -10.63 -9.58
C GLY A 106 4.23 -9.52 -9.98
N ALA A 107 4.77 -8.42 -10.52
CA ALA A 107 3.93 -7.41 -11.14
C ALA A 107 3.19 -8.00 -12.35
N PRO A 108 1.91 -7.66 -12.58
CA PRO A 108 1.19 -8.11 -13.77
C PRO A 108 1.87 -7.57 -15.03
N THR A 109 1.95 -8.41 -16.06
CA THR A 109 2.45 -8.01 -17.39
C THR A 109 1.34 -7.49 -18.28
N GLN A 110 0.09 -7.80 -17.94
CA GLN A 110 -1.10 -7.38 -18.65
C GLN A 110 -2.26 -7.20 -17.67
N ILE A 111 -3.03 -6.15 -17.85
CA ILE A 111 -4.27 -5.87 -17.13
C ILE A 111 -5.32 -5.37 -18.13
N PRO A 112 -6.63 -5.49 -17.83
CA PRO A 112 -7.67 -4.95 -18.69
C PRO A 112 -7.44 -3.46 -18.98
N PRO A 113 -7.80 -2.96 -20.17
CA PRO A 113 -7.63 -1.55 -20.50
C PRO A 113 -8.47 -0.66 -19.57
N MET A 114 -8.00 0.57 -19.36
CA MET A 114 -8.75 1.56 -18.60
C MET A 114 -10.11 1.80 -19.26
N PRO A 115 -11.22 1.80 -18.52
CA PRO A 115 -12.52 2.14 -19.08
C PRO A 115 -12.54 3.58 -19.58
N ILE A 116 -13.36 3.86 -20.57
CA ILE A 116 -13.58 5.23 -21.07
C ILE A 116 -14.31 6.02 -19.98
N ILE A 117 -13.62 6.95 -19.35
CA ILE A 117 -14.14 7.78 -18.29
C ILE A 117 -13.83 9.25 -18.58
N ASP A 118 -14.81 10.11 -18.39
CA ASP A 118 -14.61 11.55 -18.46
C ASP A 118 -13.98 12.04 -17.14
N ILE A 119 -12.66 12.04 -17.10
CA ILE A 119 -11.89 12.45 -15.91
C ILE A 119 -12.07 13.93 -15.55
N SER A 120 -12.56 14.77 -16.47
CA SER A 120 -12.81 16.19 -16.18
C SER A 120 -13.92 16.39 -15.14
N LYS A 121 -14.80 15.40 -14.99
CA LYS A 121 -15.88 15.38 -14.00
C LYS A 121 -15.41 14.92 -12.61
N LEU A 122 -14.18 14.45 -12.50
CA LEU A 122 -13.61 13.94 -11.25
C LEU A 122 -12.77 15.02 -10.55
N ARG A 123 -12.89 15.15 -9.25
CA ARG A 123 -12.05 16.05 -8.45
C ARG A 123 -10.71 15.37 -8.12
N LEU A 124 -9.83 15.34 -9.11
CA LEU A 124 -8.52 14.73 -8.99
C LEU A 124 -7.46 15.74 -8.54
N LEU A 125 -6.44 15.24 -7.86
CA LEU A 125 -5.19 15.98 -7.67
C LEU A 125 -4.43 15.98 -9.00
N THR A 126 -4.32 17.14 -9.63
CA THR A 126 -3.74 17.31 -10.97
C THR A 126 -2.25 17.58 -10.99
N ASN A 127 -1.65 17.93 -9.85
CA ASN A 127 -0.26 18.39 -9.77
C ASN A 127 0.71 17.34 -9.20
N LEU A 128 0.52 16.07 -9.53
CA LEU A 128 1.36 14.98 -9.04
C LEU A 128 2.82 15.03 -9.51
N HIS A 129 3.07 15.72 -10.62
CA HIS A 129 4.37 15.79 -11.25
C HIS A 129 5.12 17.12 -10.99
N LYS A 130 4.52 18.02 -10.24
CA LYS A 130 5.26 19.19 -9.76
C LYS A 130 6.07 18.73 -8.57
N ASP A 131 7.34 18.58 -8.80
CA ASP A 131 8.32 18.29 -7.77
C ASP A 131 8.59 19.59 -6.99
N PRO A 132 7.89 19.84 -5.87
CA PRO A 132 8.11 21.05 -5.07
C PRO A 132 9.34 20.88 -4.18
N ILE A 133 9.93 19.69 -4.15
CA ILE A 133 11.01 19.32 -3.24
C ILE A 133 12.32 19.36 -4.01
N ASN A 134 13.24 20.21 -3.55
CA ASN A 134 14.60 20.17 -4.02
C ASN A 134 15.24 18.85 -3.55
N HIS A 135 15.42 17.89 -4.46
CA HIS A 135 16.01 16.59 -4.16
C HIS A 135 17.38 16.66 -3.47
N LYS A 136 18.10 17.80 -3.62
CA LYS A 136 19.40 17.99 -2.97
C LYS A 136 19.29 18.13 -1.45
N ASP A 137 18.12 18.49 -0.93
CA ASP A 137 17.90 18.69 0.51
C ASP A 137 17.30 17.44 1.18
N LEU A 138 17.09 16.37 0.42
CA LEU A 138 16.54 15.12 0.95
C LEU A 138 17.67 14.14 1.27
N LEU A 139 17.70 13.67 2.52
CA LEU A 139 18.59 12.60 2.94
C LEU A 139 18.26 11.28 2.20
N PHE A 140 16.98 11.04 1.95
CA PHE A 140 16.50 9.87 1.23
C PHE A 140 15.57 10.27 0.08
N LEU A 141 15.84 9.76 -1.11
CA LEU A 141 14.97 9.98 -2.26
C LEU A 141 13.70 9.12 -2.14
N PRO A 142 12.53 9.66 -2.52
CA PRO A 142 11.28 8.90 -2.50
C PRO A 142 11.19 7.92 -3.69
N GLY A 143 10.48 6.82 -3.47
CA GLY A 143 10.18 5.84 -4.52
C GLY A 143 10.74 4.45 -4.24
N GLU A 144 10.21 3.45 -4.94
CA GLU A 144 10.61 2.05 -4.78
C GLU A 144 12.05 1.81 -5.23
N ALA A 145 12.45 2.41 -6.36
CA ALA A 145 13.79 2.25 -6.90
C ALA A 145 14.85 2.80 -5.93
N ALA A 146 14.65 4.02 -5.45
CA ALA A 146 15.54 4.65 -4.47
C ALA A 146 15.56 3.87 -3.14
N GLY A 147 14.42 3.38 -2.68
CA GLY A 147 14.35 2.55 -1.48
C GLY A 147 15.13 1.24 -1.62
N ARG A 148 15.07 0.59 -2.77
CA ARG A 148 15.84 -0.64 -3.05
C ARG A 148 17.36 -0.34 -3.08
N GLU A 149 17.76 0.70 -3.78
CA GLU A 149 19.16 1.13 -3.83
C GLU A 149 19.71 1.43 -2.44
N HIS A 150 18.94 2.12 -1.62
CA HIS A 150 19.30 2.41 -0.23
C HIS A 150 19.44 1.14 0.63
N ILE A 151 18.54 0.17 0.48
CA ILE A 151 18.63 -1.14 1.18
C ILE A 151 19.88 -1.88 0.75
N ASP A 152 20.15 -1.93 -0.56
CA ASP A 152 21.36 -2.60 -1.09
C ASP A 152 22.65 -1.97 -0.55
N GLU A 153 22.70 -0.64 -0.50
CA GLU A 153 23.83 0.11 0.05
C GLU A 153 24.00 -0.15 1.56
N TYR A 154 22.87 -0.13 2.32
CA TYR A 154 22.87 -0.40 3.75
C TYR A 154 23.49 -1.77 4.08
N PHE A 155 23.19 -2.80 3.31
CA PHE A 155 23.77 -4.13 3.52
C PHE A 155 25.21 -4.25 3.01
N LYS A 156 25.55 -3.63 1.89
CA LYS A 156 26.94 -3.59 1.37
C LYS A 156 27.90 -2.93 2.36
N THR A 157 27.50 -1.83 2.95
CA THR A 157 28.31 -1.05 3.90
C THR A 157 28.33 -1.64 5.30
N LYS A 158 27.58 -2.73 5.55
CA LYS A 158 27.48 -3.41 6.85
C LYS A 158 26.94 -2.52 7.99
N HIS A 159 26.15 -1.49 7.68
CA HIS A 159 25.53 -0.62 8.68
C HIS A 159 24.70 -1.40 9.71
N ALA A 160 24.12 -2.53 9.35
CA ALA A 160 23.45 -3.41 10.30
C ALA A 160 24.36 -3.89 11.44
N SER A 161 25.67 -4.04 11.18
CA SER A 161 26.66 -4.49 12.18
C SER A 161 26.99 -3.42 13.21
N THR A 162 26.80 -2.14 12.87
CA THR A 162 27.05 -0.99 13.74
C THR A 162 25.76 -0.43 14.35
N TYR A 163 24.65 -1.17 14.28
CA TYR A 163 23.34 -0.72 14.76
C TYR A 163 23.35 -0.22 16.23
N LYS A 164 24.14 -0.85 17.11
CA LYS A 164 24.22 -0.43 18.51
C LYS A 164 24.78 0.98 18.68
N GLU A 165 25.69 1.38 17.80
CA GLU A 165 26.37 2.68 17.80
C GLU A 165 25.52 3.74 17.11
N THR A 166 24.83 3.34 16.04
CA THR A 166 24.13 4.28 15.13
C THR A 166 22.64 4.42 15.40
N ARG A 167 22.02 3.51 16.17
CA ARG A 167 20.55 3.48 16.39
C ARG A 167 19.92 4.77 16.94
N ASN A 168 20.71 5.60 17.60
CA ASN A 168 20.27 6.87 18.17
C ASN A 168 20.88 8.07 17.43
N ALA A 169 21.64 7.84 16.38
CA ALA A 169 22.14 8.90 15.52
C ALA A 169 20.97 9.49 14.72
N LEU A 170 20.97 10.80 14.59
CA LEU A 170 19.97 11.55 13.79
C LEU A 170 20.48 11.86 12.39
N ASP A 171 21.65 11.37 12.04
CA ASP A 171 22.40 11.65 10.81
C ASP A 171 22.19 10.54 9.78
#